data_e31e09eb2466ebc79b74ccf602155f00
#
_entry.id   e31e09eb2466ebc79b74ccf602155f00
#
_cell.length_a   1.000
_cell.length_b   1.000
_cell.length_c   1.000
_cell.angle_alpha   90.00
_cell.angle_beta   90.00
_cell.angle_gamma   90.00
#
_symmetry.space_group_name_H-M   'P 1'
#
loop_
_entity.id
_entity.type
_entity.pdbx_description
1 polymer ?
#
loop_
_entity_poly.entity_id
_entity_poly.type
_entity_poly.pdbx_seq_one_letter_code
_entity_poly.pdbx_strand_id
1 'polypeptide(L)'
;MKLPGGQSAEDFLRENWQKKPKVIRQAFPDIDCPVSADELAGLACEEAVESRLVIENEDGKPWQLHNGPFPPERFSELPATNWTLLVQGLDHWIPEVAALLDQFRFVPNWRLDDIMASYAPKGGSVGPHFDQYDVFLLQAEGQRTWQFGGRCDESSARVDGTPLRILKDWVPEETVTLNPGDMLYLPPGIGHHGVAENDCITLSIGFRAPTMDDLLTGFTDFLCSRSDTSELLSDPELKVQPNPGTINPEVIQQGSHFRYPMIQALDE
;
A
#
# COMPACT_ATOMS: atom_id res chain seq x y z
N MET A 1 24.66 2.02 -1.11
CA MET A 1 23.65 2.00 -2.19
C MET A 1 23.08 3.41 -2.34
N LYS A 2 22.67 3.83 -3.54
CA LYS A 2 22.02 5.13 -3.78
C LYS A 2 20.58 4.91 -4.16
N LEU A 3 19.71 5.83 -3.75
CA LEU A 3 18.34 5.91 -4.25
C LEU A 3 18.35 6.47 -5.70
N PRO A 4 17.27 6.25 -6.45
CA PRO A 4 16.95 7.08 -7.59
C PRO A 4 17.07 8.57 -7.22
N GLY A 5 17.67 9.39 -8.09
CA GLY A 5 17.99 10.80 -7.76
C GLY A 5 19.30 11.02 -6.99
N GLY A 6 20.06 9.94 -6.69
CA GLY A 6 21.46 10.03 -6.24
C GLY A 6 21.69 10.22 -4.74
N GLN A 7 20.66 10.39 -3.92
CA GLN A 7 20.79 10.44 -2.46
C GLN A 7 21.32 9.13 -1.90
N SER A 8 22.10 9.16 -0.81
CA SER A 8 22.48 7.96 -0.06
C SER A 8 21.24 7.26 0.50
N ALA A 9 21.15 5.93 0.33
CA ALA A 9 20.08 5.13 0.94
C ALA A 9 20.09 5.24 2.48
N GLU A 10 21.26 5.29 3.08
CA GLU A 10 21.42 5.43 4.54
C GLU A 10 20.86 6.76 5.04
N ASP A 11 21.12 7.86 4.32
CA ASP A 11 20.61 9.19 4.67
C ASP A 11 19.09 9.24 4.51
N PHE A 12 18.54 8.66 3.44
CA PHE A 12 17.11 8.59 3.24
C PHE A 12 16.42 7.78 4.36
N LEU A 13 16.91 6.58 4.68
CA LEU A 13 16.37 5.75 5.75
C LEU A 13 16.45 6.46 7.11
N ARG A 14 17.54 7.17 7.37
CA ARG A 14 17.70 7.93 8.60
C ARG A 14 16.76 9.12 8.71
N GLU A 15 16.53 9.85 7.61
CA GLU A 15 15.87 11.15 7.64
C GLU A 15 14.41 11.14 7.21
N ASN A 16 14.05 10.25 6.27
CA ASN A 16 12.74 10.27 5.62
C ASN A 16 11.89 9.02 5.90
N TRP A 17 12.50 7.80 5.84
CA TRP A 17 11.76 6.56 5.93
C TRP A 17 10.89 6.50 7.19
N GLN A 18 9.56 6.31 7.00
CA GLN A 18 8.52 6.30 8.05
C GLN A 18 8.48 7.57 8.94
N LYS A 19 9.03 8.70 8.46
CA LYS A 19 9.15 9.93 9.22
C LYS A 19 8.51 11.12 8.55
N LYS A 20 8.91 11.43 7.32
CA LYS A 20 8.45 12.60 6.58
C LYS A 20 8.46 12.41 5.07
N PRO A 21 7.57 13.09 4.33
CA PRO A 21 7.56 13.11 2.88
C PRO A 21 8.88 13.60 2.27
N LYS A 22 9.14 13.20 1.03
CA LYS A 22 10.30 13.64 0.28
C LYS A 22 10.00 13.74 -1.21
N VAL A 23 10.17 14.92 -1.78
CA VAL A 23 10.21 15.10 -3.23
C VAL A 23 11.62 14.80 -3.73
N ILE A 24 11.73 13.96 -4.74
CA ILE A 24 12.99 13.56 -5.38
C ILE A 24 12.90 13.96 -6.85
N ARG A 25 13.54 15.06 -7.19
CA ARG A 25 13.55 15.56 -8.56
C ARG A 25 14.49 14.72 -9.41
N GLN A 26 14.07 14.44 -10.65
CA GLN A 26 14.83 13.65 -11.60
C GLN A 26 15.36 12.33 -10.99
N ALA A 27 14.47 11.64 -10.24
CA ALA A 27 14.76 10.33 -9.68
C ALA A 27 15.12 9.33 -10.81
N PHE A 28 14.41 9.43 -11.91
CA PHE A 28 14.62 8.66 -13.15
C PHE A 28 14.73 9.63 -14.32
N PRO A 29 15.90 10.28 -14.51
CA PRO A 29 16.09 11.16 -15.66
C PRO A 29 15.89 10.35 -16.94
N ASP A 30 15.24 10.96 -17.93
CA ASP A 30 14.97 10.34 -19.24
C ASP A 30 14.12 9.04 -19.14
N ILE A 31 13.21 8.95 -18.15
CA ILE A 31 12.30 7.81 -18.05
C ILE A 31 11.48 7.66 -19.34
N ASP A 32 11.55 6.47 -19.92
CA ASP A 32 10.57 6.01 -20.91
C ASP A 32 9.48 5.25 -20.14
N CYS A 33 8.25 5.70 -20.25
CA CYS A 33 7.15 5.09 -19.48
C CYS A 33 6.99 3.63 -19.93
N PRO A 34 7.16 2.64 -19.01
CA PRO A 34 7.19 1.23 -19.39
C PRO A 34 5.83 0.65 -19.75
N VAL A 35 4.76 1.45 -19.72
CA VAL A 35 3.39 1.05 -20.03
C VAL A 35 2.63 2.22 -20.62
N SER A 36 1.80 1.96 -21.62
CA SER A 36 0.88 2.93 -22.22
C SER A 36 -0.51 2.88 -21.59
N ALA A 37 -1.31 3.92 -21.84
CA ALA A 37 -2.72 3.96 -21.42
C ALA A 37 -3.53 2.80 -22.01
N ASP A 38 -3.28 2.44 -23.27
CA ASP A 38 -3.98 1.35 -23.96
C ASP A 38 -3.63 -0.03 -23.37
N GLU A 39 -2.38 -0.23 -22.98
CA GLU A 39 -1.96 -1.48 -22.28
C GLU A 39 -2.59 -1.57 -20.90
N LEU A 40 -2.67 -0.46 -20.15
CA LEU A 40 -3.38 -0.43 -18.85
C LEU A 40 -4.87 -0.73 -19.02
N ALA A 41 -5.52 -0.17 -20.04
CA ALA A 41 -6.90 -0.48 -20.36
C ALA A 41 -7.09 -1.95 -20.76
N GLY A 42 -6.17 -2.51 -21.54
CA GLY A 42 -6.16 -3.93 -21.90
C GLY A 42 -6.02 -4.84 -20.68
N LEU A 43 -5.06 -4.57 -19.80
CA LEU A 43 -4.89 -5.32 -18.54
C LEU A 43 -6.13 -5.23 -17.64
N ALA A 44 -6.78 -4.07 -17.60
CA ALA A 44 -7.98 -3.88 -16.79
C ALA A 44 -9.22 -4.66 -17.30
N CYS A 45 -9.14 -5.26 -18.50
CA CYS A 45 -10.16 -6.16 -19.03
C CYS A 45 -9.94 -7.63 -18.60
N GLU A 46 -8.78 -7.99 -18.04
CA GLU A 46 -8.41 -9.36 -17.69
C GLU A 46 -8.92 -9.74 -16.29
N GLU A 47 -9.51 -10.94 -16.14
CA GLU A 47 -10.04 -11.44 -14.86
C GLU A 47 -8.95 -11.63 -13.80
N ALA A 48 -7.72 -11.89 -14.22
CA ALA A 48 -6.59 -12.12 -13.31
C ALA A 48 -5.95 -10.82 -12.79
N VAL A 49 -6.35 -9.66 -13.33
CA VAL A 49 -5.78 -8.36 -13.01
C VAL A 49 -6.72 -7.57 -12.12
N GLU A 50 -6.29 -7.21 -10.92
CA GLU A 50 -7.06 -6.31 -10.08
C GLU A 50 -6.99 -4.88 -10.64
N SER A 51 -8.15 -4.36 -11.02
CA SER A 51 -8.27 -3.01 -11.56
C SER A 51 -9.47 -2.27 -10.98
N ARG A 52 -9.35 -0.96 -10.93
CA ARG A 52 -10.38 -0.07 -10.37
C ARG A 52 -10.48 1.19 -11.20
N LEU A 53 -11.69 1.66 -11.41
CA LEU A 53 -12.00 2.92 -12.08
C LEU A 53 -12.66 3.83 -11.06
N VAL A 54 -12.07 5.01 -10.85
CA VAL A 54 -12.61 6.06 -9.99
C VAL A 54 -13.09 7.21 -10.86
N ILE A 55 -14.34 7.60 -10.71
CA ILE A 55 -14.95 8.70 -11.46
C ILE A 55 -15.48 9.74 -10.47
N GLU A 56 -15.00 10.97 -10.61
CA GLU A 56 -15.49 12.09 -9.82
C GLU A 56 -16.80 12.62 -10.41
N ASN A 57 -17.81 12.79 -9.55
CA ASN A 57 -19.13 13.33 -9.92
C ASN A 57 -19.91 12.54 -11.00
N GLU A 58 -19.78 11.21 -11.03
CA GLU A 58 -20.63 10.38 -11.90
C GLU A 58 -22.08 10.46 -11.42
N ASP A 59 -22.99 10.87 -12.29
CA ASP A 59 -24.43 11.03 -11.99
C ASP A 59 -24.72 11.91 -10.75
N GLY A 60 -23.88 12.89 -10.49
CA GLY A 60 -24.02 13.79 -9.35
C GLY A 60 -23.61 13.17 -8.00
N LYS A 61 -23.00 11.99 -8.02
CA LYS A 61 -22.45 11.32 -6.83
C LYS A 61 -20.95 11.57 -6.75
N PRO A 62 -20.43 11.94 -5.58
CA PRO A 62 -19.00 12.14 -5.42
C PRO A 62 -18.26 10.78 -5.44
N TRP A 63 -17.15 10.73 -6.16
CA TRP A 63 -16.18 9.64 -6.07
C TRP A 63 -16.77 8.23 -6.21
N GLN A 64 -17.25 7.87 -7.41
CA GLN A 64 -17.74 6.53 -7.68
C GLN A 64 -16.56 5.60 -7.95
N LEU A 65 -16.66 4.37 -7.44
CA LEU A 65 -15.68 3.30 -7.60
C LEU A 65 -16.31 2.13 -8.35
N HIS A 66 -15.69 1.73 -9.43
CA HIS A 66 -16.03 0.51 -10.17
C HIS A 66 -14.84 -0.43 -10.14
N ASN A 67 -15.09 -1.71 -9.93
CA ASN A 67 -14.05 -2.74 -9.95
C ASN A 67 -14.08 -3.48 -11.28
N GLY A 68 -12.87 -3.84 -11.78
CA GLY A 68 -12.72 -4.70 -12.95
C GLY A 68 -13.11 -6.17 -12.66
N PRO A 69 -13.01 -7.03 -13.68
CA PRO A 69 -12.60 -6.70 -15.05
C PRO A 69 -13.64 -5.84 -15.79
N PHE A 70 -13.16 -4.96 -16.67
CA PHE A 70 -14.02 -4.07 -17.44
C PHE A 70 -14.24 -4.61 -18.87
N PRO A 71 -15.44 -4.47 -19.43
CA PRO A 71 -15.62 -4.68 -20.87
C PRO A 71 -14.88 -3.57 -21.65
N PRO A 72 -14.25 -3.88 -22.80
CA PRO A 72 -13.48 -2.89 -23.57
C PRO A 72 -14.27 -1.63 -23.94
N GLU A 73 -15.56 -1.77 -24.16
CA GLU A 73 -16.48 -0.66 -24.52
C GLU A 73 -16.55 0.38 -23.39
N ARG A 74 -16.33 0.00 -22.14
CA ARG A 74 -16.37 0.89 -20.97
C ARG A 74 -15.44 2.08 -21.14
N PHE A 75 -14.26 1.86 -21.70
CA PHE A 75 -13.26 2.93 -21.87
C PHE A 75 -13.68 3.98 -22.92
N SER A 76 -14.46 3.61 -23.91
CA SER A 76 -15.00 4.54 -24.91
C SER A 76 -16.17 5.40 -24.37
N GLU A 77 -16.78 4.99 -23.27
CA GLU A 77 -17.91 5.68 -22.62
C GLU A 77 -17.45 6.65 -21.51
N LEU A 78 -16.15 6.66 -21.16
CA LEU A 78 -15.63 7.51 -20.11
C LEU A 78 -15.69 8.99 -20.51
N PRO A 79 -15.91 9.89 -19.53
CA PRO A 79 -15.82 11.32 -19.78
C PRO A 79 -14.39 11.71 -20.19
N ALA A 80 -14.23 12.85 -20.84
CA ALA A 80 -12.92 13.32 -21.27
C ALA A 80 -11.98 13.69 -20.11
N THR A 81 -12.49 13.86 -18.88
CA THR A 81 -11.75 14.36 -17.71
C THR A 81 -12.30 13.75 -16.42
N ASN A 82 -11.57 13.95 -15.30
CA ASN A 82 -12.03 13.67 -13.93
C ASN A 82 -12.31 12.17 -13.62
N TRP A 83 -11.46 11.30 -14.11
CA TRP A 83 -11.46 9.88 -13.74
C TRP A 83 -10.04 9.34 -13.64
N THR A 84 -9.88 8.19 -13.00
CA THR A 84 -8.59 7.53 -12.86
C THR A 84 -8.79 6.02 -12.98
N LEU A 85 -8.02 5.37 -13.84
CA LEU A 85 -7.88 3.93 -13.91
C LEU A 85 -6.69 3.52 -13.04
N LEU A 86 -6.89 2.57 -12.14
CA LEU A 86 -5.87 1.96 -11.30
C LEU A 86 -5.71 0.50 -11.71
N VAL A 87 -4.47 0.05 -11.94
CA VAL A 87 -4.11 -1.34 -12.24
C VAL A 87 -3.07 -1.79 -11.23
N GLN A 88 -3.43 -2.77 -10.40
CA GLN A 88 -2.63 -3.30 -9.31
C GLN A 88 -1.65 -4.37 -9.79
N GLY A 89 -0.51 -4.54 -9.10
CA GLY A 89 0.42 -5.64 -9.35
C GLY A 89 1.04 -5.63 -10.76
N LEU A 90 1.29 -4.46 -11.33
CA LEU A 90 1.76 -4.31 -12.71
C LEU A 90 3.11 -5.00 -12.96
N ASP A 91 3.94 -5.09 -11.93
CA ASP A 91 5.22 -5.81 -11.93
C ASP A 91 5.09 -7.32 -12.15
N HIS A 92 3.91 -7.89 -11.95
CA HIS A 92 3.63 -9.29 -12.27
C HIS A 92 3.36 -9.52 -13.76
N TRP A 93 3.02 -8.47 -14.50
CA TRP A 93 2.57 -8.56 -15.90
C TRP A 93 3.56 -7.96 -16.89
N ILE A 94 4.31 -6.94 -16.48
CA ILE A 94 5.21 -6.18 -17.35
C ILE A 94 6.64 -6.25 -16.80
N PRO A 95 7.56 -7.00 -17.47
CA PRO A 95 8.94 -7.17 -17.01
C PRO A 95 9.70 -5.86 -16.83
N GLU A 96 9.45 -4.85 -17.66
CA GLU A 96 10.05 -3.53 -17.60
C GLU A 96 9.65 -2.78 -16.34
N VAL A 97 8.41 -2.97 -15.87
CA VAL A 97 7.91 -2.44 -14.59
C VAL A 97 8.56 -3.18 -13.43
N ALA A 98 8.62 -4.52 -13.49
CA ALA A 98 9.29 -5.33 -12.47
C ALA A 98 10.77 -4.93 -12.28
N ALA A 99 11.46 -4.58 -13.35
CA ALA A 99 12.87 -4.14 -13.29
C ALA A 99 13.06 -2.85 -12.47
N LEU A 100 12.04 -1.99 -12.33
CA LEU A 100 12.11 -0.81 -11.48
C LEU A 100 12.32 -1.16 -10.01
N LEU A 101 11.82 -2.31 -9.54
CA LEU A 101 11.97 -2.76 -8.15
C LEU A 101 13.44 -2.92 -7.74
N ASP A 102 14.35 -3.17 -8.67
CA ASP A 102 15.78 -3.29 -8.39
C ASP A 102 16.39 -2.00 -7.82
N GLN A 103 15.79 -0.85 -8.13
CA GLN A 103 16.22 0.44 -7.61
C GLN A 103 15.83 0.66 -6.13
N PHE A 104 14.92 -0.16 -5.61
CA PHE A 104 14.38 -0.05 -4.25
C PHE A 104 14.89 -1.12 -3.29
N ARG A 105 15.86 -1.96 -3.70
CA ARG A 105 16.45 -3.03 -2.87
C ARG A 105 17.28 -2.54 -1.67
N PHE A 106 17.31 -1.25 -1.42
CA PHE A 106 17.80 -0.71 -0.15
C PHE A 106 16.81 -0.93 1.01
N VAL A 107 15.56 -1.25 0.71
CA VAL A 107 14.57 -1.80 1.65
C VAL A 107 14.51 -3.31 1.42
N PRO A 108 14.45 -4.14 2.49
CA PRO A 108 14.37 -5.60 2.34
C PRO A 108 13.19 -6.04 1.46
N ASN A 109 13.38 -7.05 0.63
CA ASN A 109 12.37 -7.52 -0.33
C ASN A 109 11.04 -7.92 0.31
N TRP A 110 11.05 -8.42 1.55
CA TRP A 110 9.82 -8.76 2.26
C TRP A 110 8.94 -7.55 2.63
N ARG A 111 9.46 -6.34 2.46
CA ARG A 111 8.72 -5.07 2.62
C ARG A 111 8.13 -4.57 1.30
N LEU A 112 8.65 -5.01 0.16
CA LEU A 112 8.08 -4.69 -1.15
C LEU A 112 6.72 -5.38 -1.27
N ASP A 113 5.72 -4.60 -1.70
CA ASP A 113 4.39 -5.12 -2.01
C ASP A 113 4.29 -5.33 -3.52
N ASP A 114 4.00 -4.29 -4.26
CA ASP A 114 3.83 -4.32 -5.71
C ASP A 114 4.07 -2.93 -6.33
N ILE A 115 3.94 -2.87 -7.65
CA ILE A 115 3.80 -1.62 -8.39
C ILE A 115 2.40 -1.50 -8.95
N MET A 116 1.65 -0.51 -8.49
CA MET A 116 0.37 -0.11 -9.05
C MET A 116 0.58 1.03 -10.07
N ALA A 117 -0.07 0.94 -11.23
CA ALA A 117 -0.16 2.07 -12.14
C ALA A 117 -1.48 2.82 -12.01
N SER A 118 -1.44 4.14 -12.12
CA SER A 118 -2.61 4.97 -12.30
C SER A 118 -2.51 5.78 -13.58
N TYR A 119 -3.45 5.59 -14.51
CA TYR A 119 -3.68 6.48 -15.64
C TYR A 119 -4.82 7.45 -15.30
N ALA A 120 -4.63 8.70 -15.62
CA ALA A 120 -5.67 9.72 -15.43
C ALA A 120 -5.59 10.81 -16.51
N PRO A 121 -6.71 11.16 -17.17
CA PRO A 121 -6.80 12.37 -17.95
C PRO A 121 -6.85 13.59 -17.03
N LYS A 122 -6.81 14.78 -17.63
CA LYS A 122 -6.87 16.05 -16.89
C LYS A 122 -7.97 16.06 -15.83
N GLY A 123 -7.62 16.50 -14.62
CA GLY A 123 -8.51 16.55 -13.46
C GLY A 123 -8.74 15.21 -12.79
N GLY A 124 -8.27 14.10 -13.38
CA GLY A 124 -8.44 12.78 -12.77
C GLY A 124 -7.71 12.64 -11.44
N SER A 125 -8.39 12.03 -10.47
CA SER A 125 -7.93 11.86 -9.10
C SER A 125 -8.65 10.69 -8.44
N VAL A 126 -8.15 10.23 -7.31
CA VAL A 126 -8.83 9.30 -6.40
C VAL A 126 -9.29 9.98 -5.10
N GLY A 127 -9.22 11.32 -5.07
CA GLY A 127 -9.56 12.14 -3.93
C GLY A 127 -8.48 12.20 -2.83
N PRO A 128 -8.63 13.11 -1.86
CA PRO A 128 -7.73 13.18 -0.73
C PRO A 128 -7.90 11.97 0.19
N HIS A 129 -6.80 11.27 0.47
CA HIS A 129 -6.75 10.07 1.29
C HIS A 129 -5.40 9.92 1.99
N PHE A 130 -5.21 8.86 2.74
CA PHE A 130 -3.92 8.43 3.27
C PHE A 130 -3.81 6.91 3.21
N ASP A 131 -2.57 6.43 3.14
CA ASP A 131 -2.24 5.01 3.15
C ASP A 131 -1.59 4.60 4.47
N GLN A 132 -1.74 3.31 4.83
CA GLN A 132 -1.10 2.72 6.02
C GLN A 132 0.28 2.11 5.71
N TYR A 133 0.83 2.42 4.54
CA TYR A 133 2.10 1.89 4.05
C TYR A 133 2.97 2.99 3.44
N ASP A 134 4.24 2.69 3.30
CA ASP A 134 5.19 3.57 2.61
C ASP A 134 5.00 3.46 1.10
N VAL A 135 5.01 4.58 0.38
CA VAL A 135 4.86 4.58 -1.09
C VAL A 135 5.80 5.58 -1.75
N PHE A 136 6.37 5.19 -2.89
CA PHE A 136 7.02 6.09 -3.82
C PHE A 136 6.14 6.27 -5.04
N LEU A 137 5.77 7.50 -5.33
CA LEU A 137 4.93 7.91 -6.45
C LEU A 137 5.82 8.45 -7.56
N LEU A 138 6.16 7.60 -8.52
CA LEU A 138 6.99 7.95 -9.68
C LEU A 138 6.09 8.47 -10.80
N GLN A 139 6.29 9.72 -11.21
CA GLN A 139 5.63 10.25 -12.39
C GLN A 139 6.31 9.70 -13.64
N ALA A 140 5.66 8.78 -14.35
CA ALA A 140 6.22 8.12 -15.52
C ALA A 140 5.91 8.87 -16.81
N GLU A 141 4.69 9.41 -16.94
CA GLU A 141 4.23 10.18 -18.10
C GLU A 141 3.34 11.34 -17.68
N GLY A 142 3.34 12.45 -18.44
CA GLY A 142 2.51 13.61 -18.14
C GLY A 142 2.85 14.30 -16.83
N GLN A 143 1.90 15.05 -16.28
CA GLN A 143 2.11 15.86 -15.08
C GLN A 143 0.97 15.64 -14.08
N ARG A 144 1.33 15.55 -12.80
CA ARG A 144 0.37 15.47 -11.69
C ARG A 144 0.76 16.41 -10.57
N THR A 145 -0.20 17.20 -10.10
CA THR A 145 -0.01 18.04 -8.91
C THR A 145 -0.43 17.26 -7.68
N TRP A 146 0.50 17.12 -6.74
CA TRP A 146 0.31 16.49 -5.45
C TRP A 146 0.22 17.53 -4.36
N GLN A 147 -0.84 17.46 -3.57
CA GLN A 147 -1.00 18.12 -2.29
C GLN A 147 -0.77 17.07 -1.20
N PHE A 148 0.02 17.36 -0.17
CA PHE A 148 0.30 16.38 0.90
C PHE A 148 0.66 17.07 2.20
N GLY A 149 0.60 16.31 3.30
CA GLY A 149 0.94 16.75 4.65
C GLY A 149 -0.19 16.47 5.64
N GLY A 150 0.09 16.74 6.90
CA GLY A 150 -0.80 16.39 8.00
C GLY A 150 -0.87 14.88 8.26
N ARG A 151 -0.75 14.48 9.52
CA ARG A 151 -0.96 13.08 9.90
C ARG A 151 -2.44 12.77 10.01
N CYS A 152 -2.83 11.69 9.36
CA CYS A 152 -4.17 11.13 9.36
C CYS A 152 -4.16 9.72 9.93
N ASP A 153 -5.30 9.30 10.47
CA ASP A 153 -5.51 7.96 11.04
C ASP A 153 -6.97 7.52 10.85
N GLU A 154 -7.33 6.38 11.43
CA GLU A 154 -8.68 5.84 11.33
C GLU A 154 -9.77 6.74 11.94
N SER A 155 -9.41 7.67 12.82
CA SER A 155 -10.33 8.66 13.40
C SER A 155 -10.54 9.91 12.53
N SER A 156 -9.74 10.08 11.47
CA SER A 156 -9.84 11.22 10.55
C SER A 156 -11.19 11.23 9.85
N ALA A 157 -11.84 12.40 9.82
CA ALA A 157 -13.16 12.58 9.25
C ALA A 157 -13.17 12.25 7.74
N ARG A 158 -14.22 11.58 7.28
CA ARG A 158 -14.39 11.13 5.90
C ARG A 158 -15.65 11.69 5.26
N VAL A 159 -15.64 11.78 3.94
CA VAL A 159 -16.81 12.17 3.15
C VAL A 159 -17.80 11.01 3.13
N ASP A 160 -19.07 11.33 3.43
CA ASP A 160 -20.17 10.36 3.37
C ASP A 160 -20.65 10.13 1.92
N GLY A 161 -21.25 8.97 1.67
CA GLY A 161 -21.91 8.67 0.39
C GLY A 161 -20.98 8.28 -0.75
N THR A 162 -19.72 7.98 -0.45
CA THR A 162 -18.75 7.40 -1.39
C THR A 162 -18.22 6.07 -0.85
N PRO A 163 -17.93 5.08 -1.70
CA PRO A 163 -17.25 3.84 -1.28
C PRO A 163 -15.76 4.05 -0.97
N LEU A 164 -15.20 5.19 -1.35
CA LEU A 164 -13.80 5.56 -1.12
C LEU A 164 -13.62 6.22 0.26
N ARG A 165 -12.44 6.08 0.83
CA ARG A 165 -12.08 6.66 2.13
C ARG A 165 -11.58 8.10 2.00
N ILE A 166 -12.38 8.96 1.35
CA ILE A 166 -12.04 10.34 1.07
C ILE A 166 -11.97 11.15 2.37
N LEU A 167 -10.85 11.81 2.62
CA LEU A 167 -10.68 12.73 3.75
C LEU A 167 -11.60 13.94 3.61
N LYS A 168 -12.29 14.28 4.69
CA LYS A 168 -13.13 15.47 4.79
C LYS A 168 -12.36 16.57 5.52
N ASP A 169 -12.46 17.80 5.02
CA ASP A 169 -11.87 18.99 5.64
C ASP A 169 -10.34 18.91 5.87
N TRP A 170 -9.65 18.02 5.13
CA TRP A 170 -8.21 17.91 5.17
C TRP A 170 -7.54 19.11 4.51
N VAL A 171 -6.49 19.63 5.14
CA VAL A 171 -5.73 20.79 4.65
C VAL A 171 -4.29 20.33 4.37
N PRO A 172 -3.81 20.43 3.12
CA PRO A 172 -2.43 20.09 2.78
C PRO A 172 -1.44 21.10 3.37
N GLU A 173 -0.25 20.64 3.68
CA GLU A 173 0.88 21.46 4.12
C GLU A 173 1.77 21.88 2.96
N GLU A 174 1.90 21.03 1.95
CA GLU A 174 2.74 21.22 0.78
C GLU A 174 2.00 20.91 -0.51
N THR A 175 2.42 21.57 -1.59
CA THR A 175 1.93 21.31 -2.96
C THR A 175 3.10 21.26 -3.91
N VAL A 176 3.12 20.24 -4.78
CA VAL A 176 4.18 20.05 -5.78
C VAL A 176 3.62 19.47 -7.05
N THR A 177 4.03 19.98 -8.21
CA THR A 177 3.79 19.34 -9.50
C THR A 177 4.99 18.45 -9.83
N LEU A 178 4.72 17.16 -10.10
CA LEU A 178 5.70 16.21 -10.59
C LEU A 178 5.66 16.15 -12.11
N ASN A 179 6.85 16.16 -12.71
CA ASN A 179 7.09 15.92 -14.12
C ASN A 179 7.64 14.51 -14.34
N PRO A 180 7.65 13.99 -15.58
CA PRO A 180 8.25 12.69 -15.86
C PRO A 180 9.66 12.55 -15.27
N GLY A 181 9.88 11.45 -14.55
CA GLY A 181 11.12 11.18 -13.83
C GLY A 181 11.19 11.73 -12.41
N ASP A 182 10.30 12.64 -12.00
CA ASP A 182 10.20 13.07 -10.61
C ASP A 182 9.47 12.02 -9.76
N MET A 183 9.78 11.98 -8.47
CA MET A 183 9.20 11.02 -7.54
C MET A 183 8.85 11.70 -6.20
N LEU A 184 7.72 11.31 -5.61
CA LEU A 184 7.32 11.71 -4.25
C LEU A 184 7.27 10.48 -3.37
N TYR A 185 8.01 10.50 -2.26
CA TYR A 185 7.89 9.52 -1.19
C TYR A 185 6.91 10.02 -0.12
N LEU A 186 5.98 9.15 0.27
CA LEU A 186 5.04 9.38 1.36
C LEU A 186 5.14 8.26 2.40
N PRO A 187 5.39 8.59 3.67
CA PRO A 187 5.31 7.61 4.75
C PRO A 187 3.87 7.32 5.16
N PRO A 188 3.61 6.21 5.88
CA PRO A 188 2.29 5.86 6.39
C PRO A 188 1.59 6.99 7.13
N GLY A 189 0.29 7.15 6.92
CA GLY A 189 -0.56 8.11 7.62
C GLY A 189 -0.40 9.56 7.19
N ILE A 190 0.29 9.84 6.08
CA ILE A 190 0.34 11.20 5.53
C ILE A 190 -0.81 11.41 4.54
N GLY A 191 -1.66 12.39 4.83
CA GLY A 191 -2.73 12.78 3.90
C GLY A 191 -2.17 13.28 2.57
N HIS A 192 -2.77 12.87 1.46
CA HIS A 192 -2.34 13.29 0.14
C HIS A 192 -3.48 13.28 -0.89
N HIS A 193 -3.30 14.10 -1.92
CA HIS A 193 -4.26 14.26 -3.01
C HIS A 193 -3.51 14.58 -4.30
N GLY A 194 -3.59 13.69 -5.29
CA GLY A 194 -2.98 13.86 -6.59
C GLY A 194 -4.04 14.19 -7.65
N VAL A 195 -3.84 15.27 -8.40
CA VAL A 195 -4.72 15.68 -9.50
C VAL A 195 -3.91 15.76 -10.79
N ALA A 196 -4.38 15.10 -11.84
CA ALA A 196 -3.76 15.11 -13.15
C ALA A 196 -3.89 16.48 -13.82
N GLU A 197 -2.78 17.07 -14.28
CA GLU A 197 -2.77 18.32 -15.03
C GLU A 197 -3.07 18.11 -16.52
N ASN A 198 -2.71 16.95 -17.01
CA ASN A 198 -2.94 16.44 -18.36
C ASN A 198 -3.03 14.92 -18.29
N ASP A 199 -3.15 14.24 -19.42
CA ASP A 199 -3.06 12.78 -19.48
C ASP A 199 -1.74 12.35 -18.89
N CYS A 200 -1.79 11.48 -17.87
CA CYS A 200 -0.61 11.12 -17.11
C CYS A 200 -0.66 9.71 -16.55
N ILE A 201 0.52 9.13 -16.36
CA ILE A 201 0.73 7.83 -15.70
C ILE A 201 1.66 8.03 -14.50
N THR A 202 1.19 7.59 -13.33
CA THR A 202 1.99 7.50 -12.11
C THR A 202 2.16 6.03 -11.73
N LEU A 203 3.40 5.62 -11.44
CA LEU A 203 3.70 4.30 -10.89
C LEU A 203 3.88 4.43 -9.38
N SER A 204 3.09 3.71 -8.62
CA SER A 204 3.12 3.69 -7.16
C SER A 204 3.84 2.43 -6.69
N ILE A 205 5.04 2.58 -6.13
CA ILE A 205 5.83 1.48 -5.59
C ILE A 205 5.52 1.38 -4.10
N GLY A 206 4.76 0.36 -3.71
CA GLY A 206 4.24 0.14 -2.37
C GLY A 206 5.16 -0.70 -1.49
N PHE A 207 5.16 -0.38 -0.17
CA PHE A 207 5.95 -1.12 0.82
C PHE A 207 5.10 -1.39 2.05
N ARG A 208 4.71 -2.63 2.27
CA ARG A 208 3.94 -3.02 3.45
C ARG A 208 4.85 -3.38 4.63
N ALA A 209 4.33 -3.17 5.82
CA ALA A 209 4.85 -3.74 7.05
C ALA A 209 3.83 -4.75 7.58
N PRO A 210 4.26 -5.93 8.06
CA PRO A 210 3.35 -6.83 8.73
C PRO A 210 2.77 -6.14 9.97
N THR A 211 1.51 -6.38 10.24
CA THR A 211 0.88 -6.00 11.50
C THR A 211 1.40 -6.89 12.64
N MET A 212 1.12 -6.51 13.88
CA MET A 212 1.40 -7.39 15.02
C MET A 212 0.63 -8.71 14.90
N ASP A 213 -0.60 -8.67 14.38
CA ASP A 213 -1.42 -9.86 14.16
C ASP A 213 -0.81 -10.79 13.11
N ASP A 214 -0.30 -10.25 12.00
CA ASP A 214 0.41 -11.03 10.97
C ASP A 214 1.65 -11.71 11.56
N LEU A 215 2.44 -10.97 12.35
CA LEU A 215 3.65 -11.52 12.99
C LEU A 215 3.32 -12.62 14.00
N LEU A 216 2.31 -12.41 14.84
CA LEU A 216 1.90 -13.42 15.84
C LEU A 216 1.31 -14.66 15.17
N THR A 217 0.46 -14.49 14.18
CA THR A 217 -0.13 -15.60 13.42
C THR A 217 0.95 -16.39 12.70
N GLY A 218 1.79 -15.72 11.92
CA GLY A 218 2.88 -16.38 11.19
C GLY A 218 3.89 -17.07 12.12
N PHE A 219 4.19 -16.47 13.28
CA PHE A 219 5.05 -17.09 14.27
C PHE A 219 4.41 -18.33 14.88
N THR A 220 3.12 -18.26 15.23
CA THR A 220 2.39 -19.41 15.76
C THR A 220 2.33 -20.55 14.75
N ASP A 221 2.02 -20.27 13.49
CA ASP A 221 1.99 -21.25 12.40
C ASP A 221 3.36 -21.89 12.19
N PHE A 222 4.43 -21.08 12.23
CA PHE A 222 5.80 -21.57 12.14
C PHE A 222 6.12 -22.55 13.29
N LEU A 223 5.80 -22.19 14.53
CA LEU A 223 6.01 -23.06 15.69
C LEU A 223 5.21 -24.35 15.57
N CYS A 224 3.92 -24.27 15.21
CA CYS A 224 3.07 -25.46 15.04
C CYS A 224 3.59 -26.39 13.93
N SER A 225 4.20 -25.86 12.88
CA SER A 225 4.77 -26.66 11.79
C SER A 225 6.06 -27.41 12.18
N ARG A 226 6.78 -26.94 13.19
CA ARG A 226 8.09 -27.50 13.63
C ARG A 226 8.02 -28.29 14.90
N SER A 227 7.01 -28.09 15.73
CA SER A 227 6.85 -28.74 17.03
C SER A 227 5.85 -29.90 16.93
N ASP A 228 6.08 -30.98 17.67
CA ASP A 228 5.03 -31.96 17.92
C ASP A 228 4.02 -31.34 18.87
N THR A 229 2.96 -30.74 18.30
CA THR A 229 1.89 -30.08 19.03
C THR A 229 0.78 -31.05 19.44
N SER A 230 0.99 -32.36 19.30
CA SER A 230 0.05 -33.41 19.70
C SER A 230 0.04 -33.68 21.20
N GLU A 231 1.00 -33.13 21.94
CA GLU A 231 1.09 -33.28 23.39
C GLU A 231 -0.10 -32.61 24.11
N LEU A 232 -0.79 -33.38 24.92
CA LEU A 232 -1.95 -32.87 25.65
C LEU A 232 -1.51 -32.21 26.96
N LEU A 233 -2.18 -31.14 27.34
CA LEU A 233 -2.02 -30.57 28.68
C LEU A 233 -2.37 -31.62 29.70
N SER A 234 -1.46 -31.88 30.64
CA SER A 234 -1.63 -32.86 31.74
C SER A 234 -1.79 -32.09 33.04
N ASP A 235 -2.87 -32.36 33.75
CA ASP A 235 -3.23 -31.73 35.02
C ASP A 235 -3.60 -32.77 36.13
N PRO A 236 -2.71 -33.75 36.42
CA PRO A 236 -3.05 -34.83 37.36
C PRO A 236 -3.32 -34.36 38.80
N GLU A 237 -2.97 -33.14 39.15
CA GLU A 237 -3.19 -32.52 40.45
C GLU A 237 -4.33 -31.48 40.42
N LEU A 238 -5.24 -31.54 39.43
CA LEU A 238 -6.36 -30.64 39.31
C LEU A 238 -7.20 -30.61 40.58
N LYS A 239 -7.43 -29.42 41.12
CA LYS A 239 -8.25 -29.23 42.34
C LYS A 239 -9.65 -28.73 41.98
N VAL A 240 -10.59 -29.06 42.83
CA VAL A 240 -11.96 -28.51 42.72
C VAL A 240 -11.89 -26.99 42.89
N GLN A 241 -12.44 -26.26 41.92
CA GLN A 241 -12.52 -24.81 41.95
C GLN A 241 -13.97 -24.34 42.17
N PRO A 242 -14.20 -23.23 42.89
CA PRO A 242 -15.55 -22.74 43.23
C PRO A 242 -16.26 -22.17 41.99
N ASN A 243 -15.57 -21.71 40.96
CA ASN A 243 -16.16 -21.20 39.73
C ASN A 243 -15.64 -21.99 38.52
N PRO A 244 -16.44 -22.92 37.96
CA PRO A 244 -16.04 -23.76 36.84
C PRO A 244 -15.90 -22.99 35.50
N GLY A 245 -16.40 -21.74 35.45
CA GLY A 245 -16.29 -20.88 34.28
C GLY A 245 -14.95 -20.07 34.19
N THR A 246 -14.01 -20.26 35.13
CA THR A 246 -12.71 -19.58 35.13
C THR A 246 -11.58 -20.54 34.91
N ILE A 247 -10.53 -20.08 34.21
CA ILE A 247 -9.27 -20.81 34.09
C ILE A 247 -8.41 -20.44 35.32
N ASN A 248 -8.00 -21.46 36.08
CA ASN A 248 -7.17 -21.27 37.26
C ASN A 248 -5.81 -20.65 36.92
N PRO A 249 -5.28 -19.70 37.73
CA PRO A 249 -3.94 -19.16 37.54
C PRO A 249 -2.83 -20.23 37.48
N GLU A 250 -2.99 -21.32 38.21
CA GLU A 250 -2.06 -22.47 38.20
C GLU A 250 -2.02 -23.13 36.80
N VAL A 251 -3.16 -23.27 36.12
CA VAL A 251 -3.24 -23.82 34.74
C VAL A 251 -2.61 -22.84 33.73
N ILE A 252 -2.80 -21.53 33.91
CA ILE A 252 -2.13 -20.51 33.08
C ILE A 252 -0.60 -20.60 33.25
N GLN A 253 -0.14 -20.83 34.50
CA GLN A 253 1.27 -20.96 34.78
C GLN A 253 1.86 -22.26 34.19
N GLN A 254 1.12 -23.37 34.22
CA GLN A 254 1.52 -24.63 33.56
C GLN A 254 1.59 -24.47 32.05
N GLY A 255 0.60 -23.80 31.44
CA GLY A 255 0.63 -23.43 30.02
C GLY A 255 1.85 -22.58 29.64
N SER A 256 2.45 -21.86 30.62
CA SER A 256 3.69 -21.13 30.37
C SER A 256 4.94 -22.02 30.24
N HIS A 257 4.89 -23.28 30.62
CA HIS A 257 5.98 -24.22 30.38
C HIS A 257 6.11 -24.63 28.91
N PHE A 258 5.05 -24.51 28.12
CA PHE A 258 5.12 -24.59 26.67
C PHE A 258 5.91 -23.41 26.01
N ARG A 259 6.25 -22.37 26.81
CA ARG A 259 7.11 -21.25 26.33
C ARG A 259 8.57 -21.66 26.13
N TYR A 260 9.08 -22.66 26.85
CA TYR A 260 10.50 -22.98 26.79
C TYR A 260 10.96 -23.52 25.43
N PRO A 261 10.23 -24.43 24.78
CA PRO A 261 10.51 -24.79 23.38
C PRO A 261 10.34 -23.64 22.38
N MET A 262 9.41 -22.72 22.65
CA MET A 262 9.16 -21.54 21.82
C MET A 262 10.34 -20.56 21.83
N ILE A 263 10.97 -20.33 22.98
CA ILE A 263 12.11 -19.41 23.12
C ILE A 263 13.36 -19.99 22.46
N GLN A 264 13.60 -21.30 22.58
CA GLN A 264 14.74 -21.95 21.91
C GLN A 264 14.63 -21.95 20.39
N ALA A 265 13.42 -22.01 19.82
CA ALA A 265 13.19 -21.91 18.38
C ALA A 265 13.41 -20.48 17.80
N LEU A 266 13.55 -19.47 18.66
CA LEU A 266 13.88 -18.10 18.24
C LEU A 266 15.40 -17.87 18.12
N ASP A 267 16.22 -18.73 18.73
CA ASP A 267 17.69 -18.61 18.73
C ASP A 267 18.35 -19.49 17.64
N GLU A 268 17.60 -20.29 16.91
CA GLU A 268 18.01 -21.07 15.74
C GLU A 268 17.55 -20.42 14.41
#